data_e829986e547d1a78113427f8fceb5df8
#
_entry.id   e829986e547d1a78113427f8fceb5df8
#
_cell.length_a   1.000
_cell.length_b   1.000
_cell.length_c   1.000
_cell.angle_alpha   90.00
_cell.angle_beta   90.00
_cell.angle_gamma   90.00
#
_symmetry.space_group_name_H-M   'P 1'
#
loop_
_entity.id
_entity.type
_entity.pdbx_description
1 polymer ?
#
loop_
_entity_poly.entity_id
_entity_poly.type
_entity_poly.pdbx_seq_one_letter_code
_entity_poly.pdbx_strand_id
1 'polypeptide(L)' 'KVSGINEGSDLNLNLVNSKREESLSALEVLGYSRKQTSKVVDKLISEISEISVEEIIKNALNKL' A
#
# COMPACT_ATOMS: atom_id res chain seq x y z
N LYS A 1 22.33 -10.70 13.82
CA LYS A 1 22.18 -10.18 13.86
C LYS A 1 21.27 -9.24 14.23
N VAL A 2 21.44 -8.47 14.65
CA VAL A 2 20.88 -7.41 14.81
C VAL A 2 19.52 -7.32 14.40
N SER A 3 19.17 -8.07 13.57
CA SER A 3 17.90 -8.03 13.03
C SER A 3 16.80 -8.19 14.03
N GLY A 4 17.07 -8.80 15.14
CA GLY A 4 16.06 -8.99 16.14
C GLY A 4 15.47 -7.69 16.62
N ILE A 5 16.30 -6.71 16.78
CA ILE A 5 15.85 -5.43 17.27
C ILE A 5 15.04 -4.69 16.25
N ASN A 6 15.47 -4.77 15.02
CA ASN A 6 14.79 -4.05 13.97
C ASN A 6 13.48 -4.70 13.61
N GLU A 7 13.32 -5.93 13.95
CA GLU A 7 12.13 -6.66 13.58
C GLU A 7 10.84 -5.99 14.05
N GLY A 8 10.87 -5.43 15.23
CA GLY A 8 9.69 -4.76 15.73
C GLY A 8 9.27 -3.61 14.86
N SER A 9 10.21 -2.73 14.56
CA SER A 9 9.93 -1.59 13.71
C SER A 9 9.68 -2.04 12.29
N ASP A 10 10.46 -3.02 11.85
CA ASP A 10 10.32 -3.51 10.50
C ASP A 10 8.96 -4.11 10.25
N LEU A 11 8.40 -4.76 11.25
CA LEU A 11 7.10 -5.37 11.10
C LEU A 11 6.04 -4.34 10.74
N ASN A 12 6.06 -3.20 11.42
CA ASN A 12 5.12 -2.14 11.11
C ASN A 12 5.33 -1.60 9.71
N LEU A 13 6.59 -1.38 9.37
CA LEU A 13 6.91 -0.89 8.04
C LEU A 13 6.52 -1.90 6.99
N ASN A 14 6.76 -3.17 7.27
CA ASN A 14 6.41 -4.23 6.34
C ASN A 14 4.92 -4.29 6.10
N LEU A 15 4.12 -4.10 7.14
CA LEU A 15 2.68 -4.13 6.99
C LEU A 15 2.21 -3.02 6.06
N VAL A 16 2.72 -1.82 6.27
CA VAL A 16 2.36 -0.69 5.43
C VAL A 16 2.85 -0.92 4.00
N ASN A 17 4.10 -1.35 3.87
CA ASN A 17 4.66 -1.62 2.56
C ASN A 17 3.94 -2.76 1.84
N SER A 18 3.55 -3.77 2.60
CA SER A 18 2.84 -4.90 2.02
C SER A 18 1.50 -4.46 1.45
N LYS A 19 0.77 -3.67 2.20
CA LYS A 19 -0.50 -3.14 1.74
C LYS A 19 -0.32 -2.32 0.48
N ARG A 20 0.68 -1.48 0.49
CA ARG A 20 0.96 -0.62 -0.64
C ARG A 20 1.33 -1.44 -1.88
N GLU A 21 2.28 -2.34 -1.71
CA GLU A 21 2.75 -3.15 -2.83
C GLU A 21 1.64 -4.03 -3.38
N GLU A 22 0.89 -4.62 -2.51
CA GLU A 22 -0.19 -5.49 -2.92
C GLU A 22 -1.24 -4.73 -3.70
N SER A 23 -1.58 -3.55 -3.21
CA SER A 23 -2.55 -2.70 -3.89
C SER A 23 -2.03 -2.26 -5.25
N LEU A 24 -0.76 -1.87 -5.30
CA LEU A 24 -0.16 -1.44 -6.56
C LEU A 24 -0.14 -2.58 -7.57
N SER A 25 0.23 -3.76 -7.12
CA SER A 25 0.25 -4.93 -8.00
C SER A 25 -1.12 -5.23 -8.56
N ALA A 26 -2.13 -5.19 -7.70
CA ALA A 26 -3.49 -5.47 -8.13
C ALA A 26 -3.94 -4.45 -9.17
N LEU A 27 -3.63 -3.19 -8.95
CA LEU A 27 -4.04 -2.16 -9.87
C LEU A 27 -3.29 -2.27 -11.20
N GLU A 28 -2.03 -2.71 -11.15
CA GLU A 28 -1.27 -2.94 -12.36
C GLU A 28 -1.90 -4.05 -13.19
N VAL A 29 -2.32 -5.10 -12.53
CA VAL A 29 -2.97 -6.21 -13.21
C VAL A 29 -4.24 -5.74 -13.91
N LEU A 30 -4.90 -4.76 -13.32
CA LEU A 30 -6.11 -4.19 -13.91
C LEU A 30 -5.81 -3.23 -15.07
N GLY A 31 -4.54 -2.91 -15.28
CA GLY A 31 -4.17 -2.09 -16.41
C GLY A 31 -3.80 -0.65 -16.09
N TYR A 32 -3.71 -0.31 -14.82
CA TYR A 32 -3.36 1.05 -14.43
C TYR A 32 -1.85 1.20 -14.29
N SER A 33 -1.35 2.39 -14.58
CA SER A 33 0.08 2.61 -14.49
C SER A 33 0.47 2.79 -13.03
N ARG A 34 1.64 2.26 -12.69
CA ARG A 34 2.12 2.32 -11.32
C ARG A 34 2.36 3.75 -10.87
N LYS A 35 2.71 4.59 -11.79
CA LYS A 35 2.95 6.00 -11.51
C LYS A 35 1.71 6.67 -10.95
N GLN A 36 0.59 6.42 -11.60
CA GLN A 36 -0.68 6.99 -11.16
C GLN A 36 -1.16 6.34 -9.88
N THR A 37 -1.10 5.02 -9.84
CA THR A 37 -1.64 4.29 -8.70
C THR A 37 -0.85 4.55 -7.44
N SER A 38 0.47 4.71 -7.54
CA SER A 38 1.26 4.92 -6.34
C SER A 38 0.88 6.22 -5.65
N LYS A 39 0.57 7.26 -6.40
CA LYS A 39 0.15 8.52 -5.82
C LYS A 39 -1.15 8.37 -5.05
N VAL A 40 -2.10 7.69 -5.67
CA VAL A 40 -3.41 7.48 -5.05
C VAL A 40 -3.30 6.59 -3.84
N VAL A 41 -2.55 5.50 -3.96
CA VAL A 41 -2.38 4.57 -2.86
C VAL A 41 -1.69 5.24 -1.68
N ASP A 42 -0.62 5.98 -1.95
CA ASP A 42 0.09 6.68 -0.89
C ASP A 42 -0.82 7.67 -0.17
N LYS A 43 -1.63 8.37 -0.93
CA LYS A 43 -2.55 9.32 -0.35
C LYS A 43 -3.57 8.62 0.55
N LEU A 44 -4.12 7.52 0.08
CA LEU A 44 -5.11 6.78 0.85
C LEU A 44 -4.51 6.24 2.14
N ILE A 45 -3.31 5.70 2.07
CA ILE A 45 -2.65 5.19 3.26
C ILE A 45 -2.35 6.31 4.23
N SER A 46 -2.02 7.47 3.71
CA SER A 46 -1.73 8.63 4.53
C SER A 46 -2.97 9.16 5.23
N GLU A 47 -4.10 9.13 4.54
CA GLU A 47 -5.35 9.64 5.09
C GLU A 47 -6.01 8.66 6.05
N ILE A 48 -5.95 7.39 5.71
CA ILE A 48 -6.59 6.35 6.51
C ILE A 48 -5.53 5.33 6.90
N SER A 49 -4.97 5.50 8.08
CA SER A 49 -3.84 4.67 8.49
C SER A 49 -4.18 3.18 8.62
N GLU A 50 -5.43 2.86 8.89
CA GLU A 50 -5.83 1.47 9.04
C GLU A 50 -6.59 0.93 7.85
N ILE A 51 -6.42 1.56 6.71
CA ILE A 51 -7.13 1.12 5.53
C ILE A 51 -6.64 -0.26 5.09
N SER A 52 -7.55 -1.10 4.65
CA SER A 52 -7.20 -2.43 4.17
C SER A 52 -6.87 -2.38 2.69
N VAL A 53 -6.21 -3.46 2.21
CA VAL A 53 -5.85 -3.54 0.80
C VAL A 53 -7.11 -3.43 -0.08
N GLU A 54 -8.14 -4.11 0.33
CA GLU A 54 -9.41 -4.07 -0.39
C GLU A 54 -9.93 -2.65 -0.54
N GLU A 55 -9.89 -1.92 0.56
CA GLU A 55 -10.36 -0.54 0.56
C GLU A 55 -9.47 0.37 -0.27
N ILE A 56 -8.17 0.12 -0.22
CA ILE A 56 -7.23 0.88 -1.02
C ILE A 56 -7.57 0.72 -2.49
N ILE A 57 -7.74 -0.51 -2.93
CA ILE A 57 -8.04 -0.79 -4.33
C ILE A 57 -9.37 -0.17 -4.72
N LYS A 58 -10.36 -0.34 -3.90
CA LYS A 58 -11.69 0.19 -4.15
C LYS A 58 -11.66 1.70 -4.33
N ASN A 59 -11.05 2.37 -3.37
CA ASN A 59 -10.98 3.82 -3.40
C ASN A 59 -10.09 4.33 -4.53
N ALA A 60 -9.03 3.59 -4.82
CA ALA A 60 -8.15 3.97 -5.90
C ALA A 60 -8.88 3.90 -7.23
N LEU A 61 -9.67 2.87 -7.43
CA LEU A 61 -10.44 2.74 -8.67
C LEU A 61 -11.40 3.89 -8.86
N ASN A 62 -11.95 4.39 -7.76
CA ASN A 62 -12.84 5.54 -7.83
C ASN A 62 -12.10 6.82 -8.22
N LYS A 63 -10.84 6.91 -7.84
CA LYS A 63 -10.05 8.10 -8.14
C LYS A 63 -9.35 8.02 -9.48
N LEU A 64 -9.14 6.85 -9.97
CA LEU A 64 -8.50 6.65 -11.24
C LEU A 64 -9.53 6.61 -12.36
#